data_abc1e616ceac01ef9dc3f07b495a1f47
#
_entry.id   abc1e616ceac01ef9dc3f07b495a1f47
#
_cell.length_a   1.000
_cell.length_b   1.000
_cell.length_c   1.000
_cell.angle_alpha   90.00
_cell.angle_beta   90.00
_cell.angle_gamma   90.00
#
_symmetry.space_group_name_H-M   'P 1'
#
loop_
_entity.id
_entity.type
_entity.pdbx_description
1 polymer ?
#
loop_
_entity_poly.entity_id
_entity_poly.type
_entity_poly.pdbx_seq_one_letter_code
_entity_poly.pdbx_strand_id
1 'polypeptide(L)'
;MSQALAALTVGQSPRDDVLGEMGDLLGGVRVEQCGALDGLGPVEIEQLAPGAGDAVLVSRLRDGTEVRLAERLVLPRLQRCVRSLEAEVDLFLVLCTGDLEGLESRKPMLFPGRILRQIALALGPGRVGVLTPAEAQVEAQRTRWLAVAPQVTVEAVSPYSERPRMWEAASRLARAGVDVVVMDCIGYTREMKAAVQAAVRAPVLLAATTLARVAAEILS
;
A
#
# COMPACT_ATOMS: atom_id res chain seq x y z
N MET A 1 -15.47 25.70 -0.89
CA MET A 1 -16.09 24.37 -0.70
C MET A 1 -15.06 23.53 0.03
N SER A 2 -15.43 22.77 1.07
CA SER A 2 -14.47 21.89 1.76
C SER A 2 -14.10 20.76 0.80
N GLN A 3 -12.81 20.53 0.61
CA GLN A 3 -12.30 19.44 -0.21
C GLN A 3 -12.67 18.10 0.41
N ALA A 4 -12.93 17.11 -0.43
CA ALA A 4 -13.28 15.77 -0.03
C ALA A 4 -12.42 14.73 -0.77
N LEU A 5 -11.97 13.70 -0.08
CA LEU A 5 -11.30 12.57 -0.69
C LEU A 5 -11.98 11.24 -0.36
N ALA A 6 -11.82 10.25 -1.24
CA ALA A 6 -12.20 8.88 -0.97
C ALA A 6 -10.97 8.02 -0.74
N ALA A 7 -10.96 7.26 0.36
CA ALA A 7 -9.97 6.24 0.67
C ALA A 7 -10.53 4.86 0.29
N LEU A 8 -9.95 4.26 -0.75
CA LEU A 8 -10.38 2.97 -1.30
C LEU A 8 -9.48 1.85 -0.78
N THR A 9 -10.06 0.87 -0.09
CA THR A 9 -9.30 -0.29 0.38
C THR A 9 -9.68 -1.58 -0.35
N VAL A 10 -8.70 -2.42 -0.62
CA VAL A 10 -8.92 -3.79 -1.14
C VAL A 10 -9.47 -4.73 -0.06
N GLY A 11 -9.42 -4.33 1.21
CA GLY A 11 -9.98 -5.01 2.37
C GLY A 11 -11.38 -4.49 2.73
N GLN A 12 -11.68 -4.49 4.04
CA GLN A 12 -12.87 -3.87 4.60
C GLN A 12 -12.58 -2.44 5.06
N SER A 13 -13.54 -1.54 4.89
CA SER A 13 -13.57 -0.22 5.51
C SER A 13 -14.30 -0.26 6.88
N PRO A 14 -14.02 0.66 7.82
CA PRO A 14 -13.02 1.72 7.74
C PRO A 14 -11.58 1.19 7.95
N ARG A 15 -10.60 1.93 7.40
CA ARG A 15 -9.17 1.69 7.61
C ARG A 15 -8.55 2.82 8.44
N ASP A 16 -9.10 3.01 9.62
CA ASP A 16 -8.64 4.05 10.55
C ASP A 16 -7.20 3.80 11.03
N ASP A 17 -6.75 2.55 11.00
CA ASP A 17 -5.36 2.16 11.21
C ASP A 17 -4.41 2.79 10.19
N VAL A 18 -4.79 2.84 8.92
CA VAL A 18 -4.00 3.46 7.84
C VAL A 18 -4.18 4.97 7.81
N LEU A 19 -5.42 5.44 7.95
CA LEU A 19 -5.71 6.88 7.96
C LEU A 19 -5.13 7.58 9.18
N GLY A 20 -4.99 6.90 10.32
CA GLY A 20 -4.27 7.40 11.49
C GLY A 20 -2.79 7.71 11.21
N GLU A 21 -2.14 6.91 10.35
CA GLU A 21 -0.76 7.19 9.90
C GLU A 21 -0.66 8.43 8.99
N MET A 22 -1.77 8.85 8.38
CA MET A 22 -1.87 9.96 7.43
C MET A 22 -2.41 11.25 8.08
N GLY A 23 -3.13 11.15 9.22
CA GLY A 23 -4.02 12.18 9.76
C GLY A 23 -3.44 13.58 9.88
N ASP A 24 -2.23 13.72 10.44
CA ASP A 24 -1.55 15.01 10.57
C ASP A 24 -1.22 15.67 9.22
N LEU A 25 -1.16 14.89 8.15
CA LEU A 25 -0.78 15.35 6.82
C LEU A 25 -2.00 15.74 5.96
N LEU A 26 -3.15 15.12 6.22
CA LEU A 26 -4.39 15.36 5.47
C LEU A 26 -5.28 16.46 6.07
N GLY A 27 -4.95 16.96 7.23
CA GLY A 27 -5.51 18.06 8.03
C GLY A 27 -6.87 18.60 7.63
N GLY A 28 -7.99 18.10 8.23
CA GLY A 28 -9.32 18.70 8.08
C GLY A 28 -10.06 18.39 6.77
N VAL A 29 -9.48 17.60 5.86
CA VAL A 29 -10.16 17.12 4.66
C VAL A 29 -11.20 16.06 5.02
N ARG A 30 -12.41 16.18 4.46
CA ARG A 30 -13.45 15.15 4.61
C ARG A 30 -13.02 13.86 3.91
N VAL A 31 -12.99 12.75 4.62
CA VAL A 31 -12.58 11.45 4.09
C VAL A 31 -13.77 10.49 4.06
N GLU A 32 -14.17 10.07 2.87
CA GLU A 32 -15.10 8.96 2.65
C GLU A 32 -14.30 7.66 2.49
N GLN A 33 -14.80 6.55 3.03
CA GLN A 33 -14.13 5.26 2.93
C GLN A 33 -15.00 4.22 2.25
N CYS A 34 -14.41 3.42 1.37
CA CYS A 34 -15.10 2.27 0.78
C CYS A 34 -14.11 1.11 0.61
N GLY A 35 -14.55 -0.08 1.03
CA GLY A 35 -13.78 -1.32 0.95
C GLY A 35 -14.37 -2.31 -0.06
N ALA A 36 -13.50 -2.96 -0.82
CA ALA A 36 -13.92 -3.99 -1.76
C ALA A 36 -14.61 -5.18 -1.08
N LEU A 37 -14.36 -5.39 0.21
CA LEU A 37 -14.96 -6.48 1.00
C LEU A 37 -16.13 -6.01 1.86
N ASP A 38 -16.56 -4.75 1.74
CA ASP A 38 -17.68 -4.26 2.52
C ASP A 38 -18.97 -5.01 2.16
N GLY A 39 -19.75 -5.36 3.20
CA GLY A 39 -20.99 -6.12 3.07
C GLY A 39 -20.80 -7.61 2.80
N LEU A 40 -19.57 -8.13 2.69
CA LEU A 40 -19.32 -9.56 2.52
C LEU A 40 -19.20 -10.28 3.86
N GLY A 41 -19.81 -11.48 3.91
CA GLY A 41 -19.60 -12.45 4.97
C GLY A 41 -18.32 -13.27 4.78
N PRO A 42 -17.91 -14.04 5.81
CA PRO A 42 -16.68 -14.83 5.78
C PRO A 42 -16.57 -15.77 4.58
N VAL A 43 -17.65 -16.46 4.23
CA VAL A 43 -17.68 -17.42 3.10
C VAL A 43 -17.45 -16.70 1.75
N GLU A 44 -18.04 -15.53 1.57
CA GLU A 44 -17.87 -14.74 0.35
C GLU A 44 -16.45 -14.18 0.25
N ILE A 45 -15.84 -13.81 1.37
CA ILE A 45 -14.45 -13.34 1.42
C ILE A 45 -13.48 -14.48 1.07
N GLU A 46 -13.73 -15.69 1.57
CA GLU A 46 -12.93 -16.89 1.24
C GLU A 46 -12.94 -17.19 -0.26
N GLN A 47 -14.04 -16.96 -0.95
CA GLN A 47 -14.15 -17.11 -2.41
C GLN A 47 -13.29 -16.13 -3.21
N LEU A 48 -12.78 -15.09 -2.57
CA LEU A 48 -11.86 -14.11 -3.18
C LEU A 48 -10.39 -14.48 -2.97
N ALA A 49 -10.11 -15.63 -2.35
CA ALA A 49 -8.74 -16.11 -2.15
C ALA A 49 -8.02 -16.33 -3.51
N PRO A 50 -6.70 -16.07 -3.56
CA PRO A 50 -5.94 -16.24 -4.78
C PRO A 50 -5.75 -17.72 -5.12
N GLY A 51 -5.95 -18.06 -6.39
CA GLY A 51 -5.55 -19.34 -6.99
C GLY A 51 -4.14 -19.29 -7.57
N ALA A 52 -3.73 -20.40 -8.19
CA ALA A 52 -2.44 -20.48 -8.87
C ALA A 52 -2.36 -19.44 -10.00
N GLY A 53 -1.29 -18.63 -10.00
CA GLY A 53 -1.04 -17.60 -11.02
C GLY A 53 -1.76 -16.26 -10.78
N ASP A 54 -2.61 -16.15 -9.75
CA ASP A 54 -3.24 -14.89 -9.41
C ASP A 54 -2.23 -13.89 -8.79
N ALA A 55 -2.36 -12.62 -9.15
CA ALA A 55 -1.72 -11.54 -8.41
C ALA A 55 -2.33 -11.45 -7.01
N VAL A 56 -1.47 -11.56 -5.98
CA VAL A 56 -1.88 -11.61 -4.58
C VAL A 56 -1.90 -10.22 -3.98
N LEU A 57 -3.05 -9.82 -3.43
CA LEU A 57 -3.19 -8.66 -2.57
C LEU A 57 -3.27 -9.11 -1.11
N VAL A 58 -2.62 -8.36 -0.22
CA VAL A 58 -2.70 -8.57 1.24
C VAL A 58 -3.44 -7.40 1.85
N SER A 59 -4.43 -7.68 2.66
CA SER A 59 -5.22 -6.68 3.35
C SER A 59 -5.65 -7.16 4.74
N ARG A 60 -6.52 -6.37 5.38
CA ARG A 60 -7.00 -6.61 6.73
C ARG A 60 -8.53 -6.48 6.79
N LEU A 61 -9.16 -7.34 7.57
CA LEU A 61 -10.56 -7.22 7.96
C LEU A 61 -10.72 -6.24 9.14
N ARG A 62 -11.96 -5.87 9.44
CA ARG A 62 -12.30 -4.97 10.58
C ARG A 62 -11.85 -5.53 11.93
N ASP A 63 -11.91 -6.85 12.10
CA ASP A 63 -11.47 -7.54 13.31
C ASP A 63 -9.94 -7.65 13.45
N GLY A 64 -9.19 -7.18 12.45
CA GLY A 64 -7.73 -7.25 12.43
C GLY A 64 -7.16 -8.44 11.69
N THR A 65 -7.96 -9.40 11.27
CA THR A 65 -7.51 -10.60 10.55
C THR A 65 -6.88 -10.23 9.21
N GLU A 66 -5.69 -10.76 8.92
CA GLU A 66 -5.06 -10.66 7.61
C GLU A 66 -5.82 -11.53 6.61
N VAL A 67 -6.03 -11.00 5.40
CA VAL A 67 -6.60 -11.74 4.28
C VAL A 67 -5.73 -11.60 3.04
N ARG A 68 -5.70 -12.67 2.23
CA ARG A 68 -5.05 -12.71 0.92
C ARG A 68 -6.11 -12.85 -0.14
N LEU A 69 -6.03 -12.01 -1.16
CA LEU A 69 -7.08 -11.83 -2.14
C LEU A 69 -6.50 -11.87 -3.55
N ALA A 70 -7.26 -12.42 -4.50
CA ALA A 70 -6.93 -12.32 -5.93
C ALA A 70 -7.30 -10.95 -6.46
N GLU A 71 -6.33 -10.22 -7.03
CA GLU A 71 -6.54 -8.86 -7.58
C GLU A 71 -7.70 -8.84 -8.56
N ARG A 72 -7.77 -9.79 -9.51
CA ARG A 72 -8.84 -9.88 -10.51
C ARG A 72 -10.26 -9.99 -9.93
N LEU A 73 -10.41 -10.57 -8.73
CA LEU A 73 -11.71 -10.70 -8.05
C LEU A 73 -12.09 -9.47 -7.23
N VAL A 74 -11.09 -8.75 -6.74
CA VAL A 74 -11.26 -7.52 -5.94
C VAL A 74 -11.53 -6.31 -6.83
N LEU A 75 -10.87 -6.21 -7.98
CA LEU A 75 -10.91 -5.05 -8.86
C LEU A 75 -12.33 -4.61 -9.26
N PRO A 76 -13.26 -5.50 -9.69
CA PRO A 76 -14.63 -5.10 -10.02
C PRO A 76 -15.40 -4.54 -8.83
N ARG A 77 -15.07 -4.97 -7.61
CA ARG A 77 -15.69 -4.50 -6.38
C ARG A 77 -15.18 -3.11 -6.02
N LEU A 78 -13.87 -2.91 -6.15
CA LEU A 78 -13.24 -1.60 -5.94
C LEU A 78 -13.74 -0.56 -6.96
N GLN A 79 -13.97 -0.99 -8.22
CA GLN A 79 -14.57 -0.13 -9.25
C GLN A 79 -16.00 0.29 -8.89
N ARG A 80 -16.78 -0.53 -8.17
CA ARG A 80 -18.10 -0.10 -7.65
C ARG A 80 -17.94 0.98 -6.58
N CYS A 81 -16.95 0.88 -5.70
CA CYS A 81 -16.62 1.95 -4.74
C CYS A 81 -16.30 3.27 -5.44
N VAL A 82 -15.51 3.24 -6.51
CA VAL A 82 -15.21 4.44 -7.30
C VAL A 82 -16.49 5.06 -7.82
N ARG A 83 -17.33 4.28 -8.50
CA ARG A 83 -18.59 4.78 -9.09
C ARG A 83 -19.55 5.37 -8.07
N SER A 84 -19.60 4.81 -6.86
CA SER A 84 -20.51 5.30 -5.80
C SER A 84 -20.08 6.63 -5.19
N LEU A 85 -18.76 6.92 -5.18
CA LEU A 85 -18.19 8.09 -4.53
C LEU A 85 -17.74 9.21 -5.49
N GLU A 86 -17.63 8.91 -6.79
CA GLU A 86 -17.01 9.82 -7.78
C GLU A 86 -17.65 11.20 -7.84
N ALA A 87 -18.96 11.31 -7.59
CA ALA A 87 -19.66 12.60 -7.59
C ALA A 87 -19.45 13.42 -6.31
N GLU A 88 -18.99 12.78 -5.23
CA GLU A 88 -18.94 13.36 -3.88
C GLU A 88 -17.53 13.79 -3.45
N VAL A 89 -16.51 13.39 -4.22
CA VAL A 89 -15.09 13.60 -3.85
C VAL A 89 -14.31 14.31 -4.95
N ASP A 90 -13.19 14.90 -4.57
CA ASP A 90 -12.27 15.59 -5.48
C ASP A 90 -11.08 14.71 -5.86
N LEU A 91 -10.74 13.72 -5.00
CA LEU A 91 -9.55 12.88 -5.12
C LEU A 91 -9.81 11.49 -4.56
N PHE A 92 -9.27 10.46 -5.22
CA PHE A 92 -9.23 9.10 -4.69
C PHE A 92 -7.84 8.75 -4.17
N LEU A 93 -7.75 8.17 -2.98
CA LEU A 93 -6.55 7.51 -2.44
C LEU A 93 -6.75 6.00 -2.48
N VAL A 94 -5.89 5.29 -3.20
CA VAL A 94 -5.91 3.83 -3.21
C VAL A 94 -5.06 3.31 -2.05
N LEU A 95 -5.70 2.68 -1.06
CA LEU A 95 -5.03 2.11 0.11
C LEU A 95 -4.49 0.71 -0.21
N CYS A 96 -3.71 0.61 -1.27
CA CYS A 96 -3.00 -0.60 -1.71
C CYS A 96 -1.84 -0.20 -2.62
N THR A 97 -0.69 -0.86 -2.46
CA THR A 97 0.48 -0.64 -3.32
C THR A 97 0.50 -1.51 -4.58
N GLY A 98 -0.49 -2.41 -4.75
CA GLY A 98 -0.72 -3.16 -5.98
C GLY A 98 -0.96 -2.23 -7.18
N ASP A 99 -0.75 -2.73 -8.39
CA ASP A 99 -0.90 -1.91 -9.59
C ASP A 99 -2.36 -1.63 -9.93
N LEU A 100 -3.28 -2.55 -9.58
CA LEU A 100 -4.74 -2.45 -9.78
C LEU A 100 -5.07 -1.91 -11.18
N GLU A 101 -4.47 -2.56 -12.19
CA GLU A 101 -4.66 -2.17 -13.59
C GLU A 101 -6.14 -2.27 -13.97
N GLY A 102 -6.66 -1.24 -14.65
CA GLY A 102 -8.07 -1.17 -15.03
C GLY A 102 -8.99 -0.53 -13.98
N LEU A 103 -8.47 -0.08 -12.83
CA LEU A 103 -9.24 0.79 -11.94
C LEU A 103 -9.27 2.21 -12.52
N GLU A 104 -10.48 2.69 -12.82
CA GLU A 104 -10.70 3.94 -13.56
C GLU A 104 -11.60 4.91 -12.81
N SER A 105 -11.34 6.21 -12.96
CA SER A 105 -12.14 7.32 -12.45
C SER A 105 -12.00 8.55 -13.34
N ARG A 106 -13.05 9.40 -13.36
CA ARG A 106 -13.00 10.75 -13.94
C ARG A 106 -12.29 11.75 -13.03
N LYS A 107 -12.15 11.41 -11.75
CA LYS A 107 -11.43 12.21 -10.76
C LYS A 107 -9.99 11.74 -10.64
N PRO A 108 -9.06 12.59 -10.24
CA PRO A 108 -7.69 12.16 -9.94
C PRO A 108 -7.67 10.99 -8.95
N MET A 109 -6.75 10.06 -9.17
CA MET A 109 -6.57 8.88 -8.32
C MET A 109 -5.09 8.67 -8.04
N LEU A 110 -4.73 8.55 -6.76
CA LEU A 110 -3.36 8.34 -6.32
C LEU A 110 -3.12 6.88 -5.94
N PHE A 111 -2.12 6.30 -6.58
CA PHE A 111 -1.65 4.94 -6.35
C PHE A 111 -0.30 4.98 -5.63
N PRO A 112 -0.20 4.59 -4.35
CA PRO A 112 1.03 4.69 -3.57
C PRO A 112 2.19 3.92 -4.20
N GLY A 113 1.96 2.74 -4.78
CA GLY A 113 3.01 1.98 -5.44
C GLY A 113 3.62 2.71 -6.64
N ARG A 114 2.81 3.42 -7.43
CA ARG A 114 3.30 4.25 -8.55
C ARG A 114 4.12 5.44 -8.02
N ILE A 115 3.63 6.12 -6.98
CA ILE A 115 4.32 7.26 -6.35
C ILE A 115 5.68 6.81 -5.79
N LEU A 116 5.72 5.72 -5.04
CA LEU A 116 6.95 5.19 -4.46
C LEU A 116 8.01 4.89 -5.52
N ARG A 117 7.61 4.28 -6.65
CA ARG A 117 8.54 4.00 -7.75
C ARG A 117 9.08 5.27 -8.40
N GLN A 118 8.24 6.29 -8.61
CA GLN A 118 8.69 7.57 -9.18
C GLN A 118 9.66 8.30 -8.25
N ILE A 119 9.41 8.30 -6.94
CA ILE A 119 10.32 8.90 -5.97
C ILE A 119 11.65 8.14 -5.95
N ALA A 120 11.62 6.81 -5.95
CA ALA A 120 12.84 6.02 -5.99
C ALA A 120 13.62 6.25 -7.29
N LEU A 121 12.95 6.31 -8.44
CA LEU A 121 13.59 6.67 -9.73
C LEU A 121 14.27 8.03 -9.66
N ALA A 122 13.61 9.03 -9.05
CA ALA A 122 14.18 10.36 -8.88
C ALA A 122 15.42 10.39 -7.96
N LEU A 123 15.52 9.45 -7.01
CA LEU A 123 16.71 9.28 -6.16
C LEU A 123 17.87 8.60 -6.88
N GLY A 124 17.62 7.86 -7.94
CA GLY A 124 18.63 7.18 -8.77
C GLY A 124 19.46 6.12 -8.01
N PRO A 125 18.88 5.21 -7.21
CA PRO A 125 19.65 4.26 -6.43
C PRO A 125 20.26 3.17 -7.32
N GLY A 126 21.46 2.69 -6.96
CA GLY A 126 22.03 1.48 -7.54
C GLY A 126 21.39 0.20 -6.97
N ARG A 127 20.95 0.25 -5.70
CA ARG A 127 20.41 -0.88 -4.94
C ARG A 127 19.17 -0.48 -4.17
N VAL A 128 18.05 -1.13 -4.45
CA VAL A 128 16.77 -0.92 -3.74
C VAL A 128 16.48 -2.10 -2.81
N GLY A 129 16.16 -1.79 -1.56
CA GLY A 129 15.56 -2.74 -0.61
C GLY A 129 14.05 -2.58 -0.60
N VAL A 130 13.32 -3.66 -0.68
CA VAL A 130 11.85 -3.66 -0.67
C VAL A 130 11.34 -4.52 0.47
N LEU A 131 10.44 -3.99 1.30
CA LEU A 131 9.65 -4.78 2.24
C LEU A 131 8.27 -5.01 1.63
N THR A 132 7.85 -6.26 1.55
CA THR A 132 6.53 -6.68 1.03
C THR A 132 5.78 -7.53 2.06
N PRO A 133 4.44 -7.53 2.10
CA PRO A 133 3.71 -8.19 3.17
C PRO A 133 3.65 -9.73 3.07
N ALA A 134 3.95 -10.33 1.92
CA ALA A 134 3.83 -11.78 1.75
C ALA A 134 4.92 -12.37 0.86
N GLU A 135 5.37 -13.57 1.20
CA GLU A 135 6.37 -14.32 0.41
C GLU A 135 5.93 -14.51 -1.05
N ALA A 136 4.64 -14.79 -1.27
CA ALA A 136 4.06 -14.94 -2.60
C ALA A 136 4.22 -13.71 -3.51
N GLN A 137 4.57 -12.55 -2.95
CA GLN A 137 4.78 -11.31 -3.71
C GLN A 137 6.24 -11.03 -4.06
N VAL A 138 7.19 -11.77 -3.45
CA VAL A 138 8.64 -11.45 -3.54
C VAL A 138 9.11 -11.37 -4.99
N GLU A 139 8.83 -12.35 -5.82
CA GLU A 139 9.29 -12.37 -7.21
C GLU A 139 8.61 -11.29 -8.08
N ALA A 140 7.32 -11.08 -7.88
CA ALA A 140 6.59 -10.02 -8.57
C ALA A 140 7.13 -8.63 -8.19
N GLN A 141 7.41 -8.41 -6.92
CA GLN A 141 8.04 -7.17 -6.43
C GLN A 141 9.47 -7.02 -6.97
N ARG A 142 10.26 -8.08 -6.95
CA ARG A 142 11.62 -8.04 -7.54
C ARG A 142 11.56 -7.59 -9.00
N THR A 143 10.73 -8.21 -9.81
CA THR A 143 10.56 -7.87 -11.22
C THR A 143 10.14 -6.41 -11.40
N ARG A 144 9.15 -5.96 -10.63
CA ARG A 144 8.63 -4.60 -10.66
C ARG A 144 9.71 -3.55 -10.32
N TRP A 145 10.51 -3.82 -9.29
CA TRP A 145 11.52 -2.88 -8.80
C TRP A 145 12.82 -2.90 -9.61
N LEU A 146 13.08 -3.96 -10.42
CA LEU A 146 14.19 -3.96 -11.40
C LEU A 146 14.01 -2.91 -12.50
N ALA A 147 12.80 -2.38 -12.71
CA ALA A 147 12.58 -1.21 -13.58
C ALA A 147 13.06 0.11 -12.94
N VAL A 148 13.36 0.11 -11.63
CA VAL A 148 13.78 1.31 -10.87
C VAL A 148 15.28 1.28 -10.59
N ALA A 149 15.85 0.12 -10.30
CA ALA A 149 17.27 -0.02 -9.94
C ALA A 149 17.84 -1.34 -10.47
N PRO A 150 19.13 -1.37 -10.82
CA PRO A 150 19.78 -2.59 -11.36
C PRO A 150 19.92 -3.72 -10.33
N GLN A 151 19.84 -3.41 -9.03
CA GLN A 151 19.91 -4.41 -7.97
C GLN A 151 18.74 -4.22 -7.00
N VAL A 152 18.03 -5.31 -6.73
CA VAL A 152 16.84 -5.31 -5.86
C VAL A 152 16.91 -6.46 -4.86
N THR A 153 16.81 -6.13 -3.58
CA THR A 153 16.64 -7.09 -2.49
C THR A 153 15.23 -6.96 -1.92
N VAL A 154 14.46 -8.03 -1.96
CA VAL A 154 13.08 -8.06 -1.45
C VAL A 154 13.02 -8.95 -0.22
N GLU A 155 12.39 -8.47 0.85
CA GLU A 155 12.16 -9.19 2.10
C GLU A 155 10.66 -9.20 2.40
N ALA A 156 10.12 -10.38 2.67
CA ALA A 156 8.73 -10.52 3.04
C ALA A 156 8.56 -10.46 4.56
N VAL A 157 7.70 -9.55 5.02
CA VAL A 157 7.29 -9.45 6.42
C VAL A 157 5.92 -8.76 6.52
N SER A 158 4.90 -9.48 7.01
CA SER A 158 3.57 -8.92 7.14
C SER A 158 3.50 -7.81 8.19
N PRO A 159 2.88 -6.66 7.90
CA PRO A 159 2.63 -5.63 8.91
C PRO A 159 1.54 -6.04 9.92
N TYR A 160 0.77 -7.09 9.63
CA TYR A 160 -0.38 -7.49 10.43
C TYR A 160 -0.07 -8.64 11.39
N SER A 161 0.71 -9.62 10.96
CA SER A 161 0.96 -10.86 11.70
C SER A 161 2.43 -11.08 12.09
N GLU A 162 3.38 -10.39 11.45
CA GLU A 162 4.81 -10.68 11.56
C GLU A 162 5.67 -9.50 12.07
N ARG A 163 5.08 -8.56 12.80
CA ARG A 163 5.79 -7.37 13.33
C ARG A 163 7.13 -7.68 14.03
N PRO A 164 7.25 -8.73 14.85
CA PRO A 164 8.52 -9.05 15.50
C PRO A 164 9.66 -9.38 14.52
N ARG A 165 9.35 -9.85 13.32
CA ARG A 165 10.32 -10.17 12.26
C ARG A 165 10.82 -8.95 11.47
N MET A 166 10.25 -7.77 11.71
CA MET A 166 10.62 -6.53 11.00
C MET A 166 12.10 -6.19 11.13
N TRP A 167 12.65 -6.34 12.34
CA TRP A 167 14.07 -6.08 12.60
C TRP A 167 14.98 -7.03 11.82
N GLU A 168 14.62 -8.30 11.72
CA GLU A 168 15.42 -9.30 10.98
C GLU A 168 15.44 -8.98 9.49
N ALA A 169 14.28 -8.65 8.90
CA ALA A 169 14.16 -8.25 7.51
C ALA A 169 14.98 -6.97 7.23
N ALA A 170 14.85 -5.96 8.09
CA ALA A 170 15.63 -4.71 7.98
C ALA A 170 17.14 -4.98 8.09
N SER A 171 17.56 -5.88 8.97
CA SER A 171 18.96 -6.27 9.13
C SER A 171 19.51 -6.98 7.89
N ARG A 172 18.68 -7.77 7.17
CA ARG A 172 19.09 -8.37 5.89
C ARG A 172 19.28 -7.32 4.81
N LEU A 173 18.37 -6.34 4.72
CA LEU A 173 18.50 -5.19 3.80
C LEU A 173 19.75 -4.36 4.12
N ALA A 174 20.05 -4.13 5.40
CA ALA A 174 21.26 -3.42 5.82
C ALA A 174 22.55 -4.15 5.34
N ARG A 175 22.59 -5.49 5.49
CA ARG A 175 23.73 -6.30 5.00
C ARG A 175 23.84 -6.30 3.47
N ALA A 176 22.73 -6.19 2.76
CA ALA A 176 22.74 -6.04 1.30
C ALA A 176 23.24 -4.67 0.84
N GLY A 177 23.42 -3.72 1.76
CA GLY A 177 23.97 -2.40 1.48
C GLY A 177 23.11 -1.58 0.53
N VAL A 178 21.78 -1.61 0.74
CA VAL A 178 20.79 -0.90 -0.10
C VAL A 178 20.95 0.62 0.03
N ASP A 179 20.68 1.35 -1.06
CA ASP A 179 20.78 2.80 -1.13
C ASP A 179 19.48 3.50 -0.72
N VAL A 180 18.35 2.79 -0.82
CA VAL A 180 17.03 3.20 -0.35
C VAL A 180 16.22 1.98 0.05
N VAL A 181 15.38 2.11 1.08
CA VAL A 181 14.40 1.07 1.46
C VAL A 181 12.99 1.58 1.15
N VAL A 182 12.18 0.73 0.55
CA VAL A 182 10.77 0.99 0.27
C VAL A 182 9.91 0.00 1.05
N MET A 183 9.04 0.52 1.89
CA MET A 183 8.03 -0.25 2.61
C MET A 183 6.76 -0.33 1.75
N ASP A 184 6.74 -1.34 0.85
CA ASP A 184 5.77 -1.49 -0.24
C ASP A 184 4.51 -2.25 0.22
N CYS A 185 3.87 -1.71 1.24
CA CYS A 185 2.52 -2.06 1.69
C CYS A 185 1.93 -0.88 2.45
N ILE A 186 0.66 -0.61 2.21
CA ILE A 186 -0.04 0.49 2.89
C ILE A 186 -0.22 0.27 4.39
N GLY A 187 -0.18 -0.98 4.84
CA GLY A 187 -0.35 -1.37 6.23
C GLY A 187 0.88 -1.19 7.11
N TYR A 188 2.04 -0.86 6.56
CA TYR A 188 3.21 -0.52 7.38
C TYR A 188 3.01 0.82 8.08
N THR A 189 3.49 0.91 9.33
CA THR A 189 3.31 2.07 10.21
C THR A 189 4.57 2.92 10.34
N ARG A 190 4.42 4.14 10.88
CA ARG A 190 5.57 5.00 11.24
C ARG A 190 6.48 4.33 12.29
N GLU A 191 5.92 3.57 13.22
CA GLU A 191 6.69 2.79 14.20
C GLU A 191 7.56 1.73 13.51
N MET A 192 6.99 0.97 12.56
CA MET A 192 7.77 0.00 11.77
C MET A 192 8.84 0.69 10.93
N LYS A 193 8.54 1.86 10.35
CA LYS A 193 9.53 2.66 9.63
C LYS A 193 10.68 3.06 10.54
N ALA A 194 10.42 3.50 11.76
CA ALA A 194 11.45 3.85 12.73
C ALA A 194 12.34 2.64 13.07
N ALA A 195 11.76 1.46 13.24
CA ALA A 195 12.50 0.22 13.45
C ALA A 195 13.41 -0.14 12.26
N VAL A 196 12.91 0.02 11.03
CA VAL A 196 13.71 -0.18 9.81
C VAL A 196 14.84 0.85 9.74
N GLN A 197 14.55 2.14 10.00
CA GLN A 197 15.55 3.22 9.98
C GLN A 197 16.67 3.01 11.00
N ALA A 198 16.36 2.39 12.15
CA ALA A 198 17.38 2.07 13.16
C ALA A 198 18.34 0.96 12.69
N ALA A 199 17.92 0.09 11.77
CA ALA A 199 18.73 -1.01 11.26
C ALA A 199 19.52 -0.63 9.99
N VAL A 200 18.96 0.24 9.12
CA VAL A 200 19.57 0.63 7.84
C VAL A 200 20.11 2.04 7.88
N ARG A 201 21.20 2.31 7.13
CA ARG A 201 21.77 3.67 6.97
C ARG A 201 21.27 4.37 5.69
N ALA A 202 20.13 3.93 5.16
CA ALA A 202 19.56 4.41 3.91
C ALA A 202 18.23 5.13 4.18
N PRO A 203 17.79 6.06 3.30
CA PRO A 203 16.45 6.61 3.34
C PRO A 203 15.40 5.51 3.31
N VAL A 204 14.29 5.68 4.06
CA VAL A 204 13.17 4.74 4.10
C VAL A 204 11.90 5.44 3.65
N LEU A 205 11.29 4.93 2.59
CA LEU A 205 10.00 5.40 2.06
C LEU A 205 8.87 4.54 2.65
N LEU A 206 7.86 5.19 3.23
CA LEU A 206 6.67 4.54 3.78
C LEU A 206 5.46 4.88 2.92
N ALA A 207 4.75 3.89 2.41
CA ALA A 207 3.64 4.06 1.48
C ALA A 207 2.56 5.03 2.00
N ALA A 208 2.08 4.84 3.24
CA ALA A 208 1.01 5.64 3.81
C ALA A 208 1.38 7.14 3.90
N THR A 209 2.51 7.47 4.53
CA THR A 209 2.92 8.87 4.69
C THR A 209 3.34 9.54 3.39
N THR A 210 3.88 8.78 2.44
CA THR A 210 4.21 9.28 1.10
C THR A 210 2.94 9.63 0.32
N LEU A 211 1.95 8.74 0.32
CA LEU A 211 0.65 8.98 -0.29
C LEU A 211 -0.03 10.23 0.29
N ALA A 212 -0.04 10.35 1.63
CA ALA A 212 -0.66 11.48 2.31
C ALA A 212 -0.01 12.82 1.96
N ARG A 213 1.33 12.89 1.84
CA ARG A 213 2.05 14.11 1.44
C ARG A 213 1.71 14.57 0.03
N VAL A 214 1.61 13.61 -0.91
CA VAL A 214 1.22 13.94 -2.29
C VAL A 214 -0.24 14.37 -2.34
N ALA A 215 -1.13 13.72 -1.58
CA ALA A 215 -2.52 14.12 -1.50
C ALA A 215 -2.68 15.53 -0.89
N ALA A 216 -1.94 15.83 0.18
CA ALA A 216 -1.96 17.15 0.80
C ALA A 216 -1.51 18.26 -0.17
N GLU A 217 -0.48 18.02 -0.98
CA GLU A 217 -0.01 18.96 -2.00
C GLU A 217 -1.07 19.25 -3.08
N ILE A 218 -1.82 18.20 -3.48
CA ILE A 218 -2.87 18.34 -4.50
C ILE A 218 -4.11 19.07 -3.95
N LEU A 219 -4.38 18.92 -2.65
CA LEU A 219 -5.54 19.49 -1.98
C LEU A 219 -5.26 20.84 -1.29
N SER A 220 -4.05 21.37 -1.38
CA SER A 220 -3.64 22.65 -0.77
C SER A 220 -4.07 23.88 -1.57
#